data_fd560bbf9d2f84e30378786135810f29
#
_entry.id   fd560bbf9d2f84e30378786135810f29
#
_cell.length_a   1.000
_cell.length_b   1.000
_cell.length_c   1.000
_cell.angle_alpha   90.00
_cell.angle_beta   90.00
_cell.angle_gamma   90.00
#
_symmetry.space_group_name_H-M   'P 1'
#
loop_
_entity.id
_entity.type
_entity.pdbx_description
1 polymer ?
#
loop_
_entity_poly.entity_id
_entity_poly.type
_entity_poly.pdbx_seq_one_letter_code
_entity_poly.pdbx_strand_id
1 'polypeptide(L)'
;MQGLELFFNIVENNGKPAFSLSNIVGGSDIGSASGRFSILSDELRKYQKSLLDFIEEEDSTKKITSCEIEFIPENLRHRNIMRTMNVRDKTLSLFTNNSKKQIHLKDIYIGINNEEKFYAKDITNNDIVKFHVTNMYNKMLFCNEIRFLYEISLDIDSINLPWELIYSDFDYVPRIMFGDIIVAPARWKICEGDIERLSDINTFFINKRIPQKFYLINGDNRILLSRKDKLDVEFIKNELIKKLKKDSIVELQEYIQDFGIFTKEATDRVADVVIPFVNNVKKDIDITAHAKRIGIESREKLPFDEWLYLKLYIGDNRQNEFIKEYLPNIQEVVDSYQGELFYLRYADPNSHIRLRMKCDNLFDLYKQILNIISEGRKNRLISSVDISTYDREIERYGGEDLLLEAEKIFCTDSRLMPRLLKICETNEMGFNLDSLSIVSVYLYLVFFFDNDLHEIISFLETVSPKRNDKNNDINSDVKEYQKIIEANCNEKFFLCLKNPIKSLNNKMLLNKLTKQQHYSIIDSIIHVHNNRLIGIDREKEKYIYFVLRRIFISKTHIK
;
A
#
# COMPACT_ATOMS: atom_id res chain seq x y z
N MET A 1 -11.30 -15.17 -9.33
CA MET A 1 -11.76 -14.44 -10.54
C MET A 1 -13.13 -14.97 -10.88
N GLN A 2 -14.15 -14.10 -10.91
CA GLN A 2 -15.52 -14.52 -11.22
C GLN A 2 -15.75 -14.65 -12.73
N GLY A 3 -15.04 -13.87 -13.54
CA GLY A 3 -15.12 -13.96 -15.00
C GLY A 3 -14.06 -13.13 -15.71
N LEU A 4 -13.97 -13.33 -17.00
CA LEU A 4 -13.12 -12.56 -17.92
C LEU A 4 -13.76 -12.47 -19.30
N GLU A 5 -13.36 -11.48 -20.08
CA GLU A 5 -13.78 -11.33 -21.48
C GLU A 5 -12.57 -11.52 -22.39
N LEU A 6 -12.66 -12.46 -23.31
CA LEU A 6 -11.64 -12.71 -24.33
C LEU A 6 -12.03 -12.02 -25.63
N PHE A 7 -11.10 -11.28 -26.19
CA PHE A 7 -11.25 -10.61 -27.47
C PHE A 7 -10.55 -11.39 -28.56
N PHE A 8 -11.25 -11.67 -29.62
CA PHE A 8 -10.72 -12.36 -30.78
C PHE A 8 -10.95 -11.51 -32.04
N ASN A 9 -9.92 -11.43 -32.87
CA ASN A 9 -10.06 -11.01 -34.24
C ASN A 9 -10.28 -12.25 -35.13
N ILE A 10 -11.11 -12.11 -36.17
CA ILE A 10 -11.27 -13.15 -37.18
C ILE A 10 -10.20 -12.89 -38.26
N VAL A 11 -9.30 -13.85 -38.40
CA VAL A 11 -8.09 -13.70 -39.23
C VAL A 11 -8.00 -14.82 -40.24
N GLU A 12 -7.19 -14.64 -41.29
CA GLU A 12 -6.87 -15.66 -42.26
C GLU A 12 -5.72 -16.56 -41.77
N ASN A 13 -5.94 -17.86 -41.74
CA ASN A 13 -4.92 -18.85 -41.49
C ASN A 13 -4.96 -19.94 -42.56
N ASN A 14 -4.00 -19.96 -43.47
CA ASN A 14 -3.91 -20.90 -44.60
C ASN A 14 -5.19 -20.92 -45.47
N GLY A 15 -5.74 -19.76 -45.79
CA GLY A 15 -6.92 -19.60 -46.64
C GLY A 15 -8.23 -19.89 -45.93
N LYS A 16 -8.22 -20.11 -44.62
CA LYS A 16 -9.43 -20.39 -43.81
C LYS A 16 -9.56 -19.35 -42.69
N PRO A 17 -10.82 -19.09 -42.24
CA PRO A 17 -11.02 -18.25 -41.07
C PRO A 17 -10.49 -18.94 -39.81
N ALA A 18 -9.78 -18.17 -38.97
CA ALA A 18 -9.31 -18.59 -37.66
C ALA A 18 -9.55 -17.48 -36.65
N PHE A 19 -9.52 -17.80 -35.37
CA PHE A 19 -9.58 -16.80 -34.29
C PHE A 19 -8.17 -16.46 -33.80
N SER A 20 -7.88 -15.16 -33.70
CA SER A 20 -6.66 -14.68 -33.06
C SER A 20 -7.00 -13.94 -31.78
N LEU A 21 -6.49 -14.42 -30.66
CA LEU A 21 -6.68 -13.75 -29.38
C LEU A 21 -5.94 -12.41 -29.40
N SER A 22 -6.70 -11.31 -29.33
CA SER A 22 -6.16 -9.97 -29.41
C SER A 22 -6.00 -9.30 -28.03
N ASN A 23 -6.87 -9.64 -27.10
CA ASN A 23 -6.80 -9.10 -25.73
C ASN A 23 -7.54 -10.00 -24.73
N ILE A 24 -7.13 -9.89 -23.47
CA ILE A 24 -7.80 -10.51 -22.34
C ILE A 24 -8.18 -9.38 -21.38
N VAL A 25 -9.46 -9.10 -21.27
CA VAL A 25 -9.97 -8.14 -20.27
C VAL A 25 -10.53 -8.93 -19.11
N GLY A 26 -9.84 -8.88 -18.01
CA GLY A 26 -10.20 -9.63 -16.83
C GLY A 26 -9.77 -8.94 -15.56
N GLY A 27 -10.23 -9.46 -14.49
CA GLY A 27 -9.99 -9.02 -13.14
C GLY A 27 -11.13 -9.50 -12.29
N SER A 28 -12.26 -8.88 -12.32
CA SER A 28 -13.40 -9.27 -11.50
C SER A 28 -14.71 -9.26 -12.25
N ASP A 29 -14.77 -8.62 -13.43
CA ASP A 29 -16.05 -8.19 -13.95
C ASP A 29 -16.29 -8.59 -15.39
N ILE A 30 -17.34 -9.40 -15.58
CA ILE A 30 -17.98 -9.59 -16.87
C ILE A 30 -18.66 -8.27 -17.24
N GLY A 31 -18.51 -7.87 -18.48
CA GLY A 31 -19.10 -6.65 -19.01
C GLY A 31 -18.19 -5.43 -18.92
N SER A 32 -16.96 -5.56 -18.43
CA SER A 32 -16.01 -4.44 -18.40
C SER A 32 -15.75 -3.87 -19.79
N ALA A 33 -15.60 -4.71 -20.78
CA ALA A 33 -15.38 -4.31 -22.16
C ALA A 33 -16.67 -4.13 -22.98
N SER A 34 -17.60 -5.05 -22.83
CA SER A 34 -18.86 -5.09 -23.58
C SER A 34 -19.92 -4.13 -23.02
N GLY A 35 -19.80 -3.75 -21.73
CA GLY A 35 -20.79 -2.95 -20.99
C GLY A 35 -21.13 -1.61 -21.65
N ARG A 36 -20.16 -0.93 -22.25
CA ARG A 36 -20.41 0.34 -22.98
C ARG A 36 -21.38 0.19 -24.17
N PHE A 37 -21.47 -1.02 -24.73
CA PHE A 37 -22.35 -1.31 -25.86
C PHE A 37 -23.78 -1.71 -25.42
N SER A 38 -23.98 -2.01 -24.13
CA SER A 38 -25.29 -2.33 -23.56
C SER A 38 -26.29 -1.16 -23.65
N ILE A 39 -25.78 0.06 -23.82
CA ILE A 39 -26.61 1.25 -24.10
C ILE A 39 -27.28 1.16 -25.48
N LEU A 40 -26.62 0.49 -26.42
CA LEU A 40 -27.04 0.40 -27.83
C LEU A 40 -27.88 -0.83 -28.13
N SER A 41 -27.89 -1.85 -27.25
CA SER A 41 -28.58 -3.11 -27.47
C SER A 41 -29.23 -3.65 -26.20
N ASP A 42 -30.57 -3.75 -26.23
CA ASP A 42 -31.33 -4.36 -25.14
C ASP A 42 -31.06 -5.85 -25.00
N GLU A 43 -30.73 -6.52 -26.11
CA GLU A 43 -30.37 -7.94 -26.11
C GLU A 43 -29.05 -8.16 -25.38
N LEU A 44 -28.05 -7.32 -25.67
CA LEU A 44 -26.76 -7.39 -24.97
C LEU A 44 -26.94 -7.13 -23.48
N ARG A 45 -27.78 -6.16 -23.11
CA ARG A 45 -28.09 -5.87 -21.70
C ARG A 45 -28.74 -7.07 -20.99
N LYS A 46 -29.73 -7.69 -21.60
CA LYS A 46 -30.38 -8.89 -21.06
C LYS A 46 -29.39 -10.05 -20.92
N TYR A 47 -28.54 -10.22 -21.92
CA TYR A 47 -27.49 -11.24 -21.88
C TYR A 47 -26.49 -11.00 -20.74
N GLN A 48 -25.99 -9.79 -20.60
CA GLN A 48 -25.09 -9.44 -19.48
C GLN A 48 -25.75 -9.64 -18.12
N LYS A 49 -27.03 -9.24 -18.00
CA LYS A 49 -27.78 -9.47 -16.77
C LYS A 49 -27.91 -10.95 -16.45
N SER A 50 -28.25 -11.79 -17.42
CA SER A 50 -28.38 -13.25 -17.21
C SER A 50 -27.07 -13.91 -16.78
N LEU A 51 -25.91 -13.42 -17.28
CA LEU A 51 -24.59 -13.91 -16.84
C LEU A 51 -24.30 -13.50 -15.39
N LEU A 52 -24.65 -12.27 -15.01
CA LEU A 52 -24.48 -11.77 -13.66
C LEU A 52 -25.41 -12.46 -12.68
N ASP A 53 -26.69 -12.64 -13.03
CA ASP A 53 -27.65 -13.35 -12.21
C ASP A 53 -27.16 -14.78 -11.91
N PHE A 54 -26.56 -15.46 -12.88
CA PHE A 54 -25.96 -16.78 -12.69
C PHE A 54 -24.82 -16.77 -11.67
N ILE A 55 -23.99 -15.71 -11.64
CA ILE A 55 -22.90 -15.55 -10.67
C ILE A 55 -23.45 -15.17 -9.29
N GLU A 56 -24.43 -14.27 -9.25
CA GLU A 56 -24.93 -13.65 -8.01
C GLU A 56 -25.94 -14.53 -7.27
N GLU A 57 -26.65 -15.46 -7.96
CA GLU A 57 -27.59 -16.37 -7.34
C GLU A 57 -26.95 -17.25 -6.25
N GLU A 58 -25.71 -17.67 -6.45
CA GLU A 58 -24.98 -18.42 -5.43
C GLU A 58 -24.37 -17.53 -4.34
N ASP A 59 -23.97 -16.30 -4.66
CA ASP A 59 -23.43 -15.37 -3.68
C ASP A 59 -24.51 -14.92 -2.67
N SER A 60 -25.77 -14.83 -3.09
CA SER A 60 -26.90 -14.48 -2.22
C SER A 60 -27.10 -15.47 -1.06
N THR A 61 -26.83 -16.77 -1.30
CA THR A 61 -26.93 -17.81 -0.24
C THR A 61 -25.83 -17.65 0.82
N LYS A 62 -24.71 -16.99 0.49
CA LYS A 62 -23.55 -16.77 1.36
C LYS A 62 -23.54 -15.40 2.03
N LYS A 63 -24.60 -14.60 1.94
CA LYS A 63 -24.65 -13.20 2.41
C LYS A 63 -23.54 -12.33 1.79
N ILE A 64 -23.26 -12.55 0.53
CA ILE A 64 -22.35 -11.73 -0.26
C ILE A 64 -23.21 -10.88 -1.20
N THR A 65 -22.98 -9.60 -1.20
CA THR A 65 -23.66 -8.62 -2.04
C THR A 65 -22.71 -8.06 -3.07
N SER A 66 -23.03 -8.16 -4.33
CA SER A 66 -22.33 -7.48 -5.42
C SER A 66 -22.81 -6.03 -5.55
N CYS A 67 -21.89 -5.09 -5.58
CA CYS A 67 -22.15 -3.66 -5.63
C CYS A 67 -21.34 -2.99 -6.74
N GLU A 68 -22.00 -2.25 -7.62
CA GLU A 68 -21.34 -1.52 -8.70
C GLU A 68 -20.89 -0.14 -8.23
N ILE A 69 -19.62 0.23 -8.47
CA ILE A 69 -19.11 1.56 -8.14
C ILE A 69 -19.38 2.51 -9.30
N GLU A 70 -20.10 3.58 -9.00
CA GLU A 70 -20.31 4.71 -9.89
C GLU A 70 -19.50 5.91 -9.42
N PHE A 71 -18.70 6.49 -10.32
CA PHE A 71 -17.91 7.67 -10.01
C PHE A 71 -17.68 8.53 -11.24
N ILE A 72 -17.27 9.77 -11.03
CA ILE A 72 -16.90 10.71 -12.10
C ILE A 72 -15.38 10.80 -12.14
N PRO A 73 -14.73 10.57 -13.30
CA PRO A 73 -13.29 10.71 -13.42
C PRO A 73 -12.89 12.18 -13.35
N GLU A 74 -11.73 12.47 -12.77
CA GLU A 74 -11.17 13.83 -12.75
C GLU A 74 -11.01 14.39 -14.16
N ASN A 75 -10.52 13.56 -15.09
CA ASN A 75 -10.42 13.94 -16.49
C ASN A 75 -11.71 13.61 -17.25
N LEU A 76 -12.47 14.62 -17.59
CA LEU A 76 -13.75 14.48 -18.28
C LEU A 76 -13.65 13.82 -19.68
N ARG A 77 -12.47 13.80 -20.31
CA ARG A 77 -12.26 13.08 -21.59
C ARG A 77 -12.48 11.57 -21.44
N HIS A 78 -12.29 11.03 -20.26
CA HIS A 78 -12.48 9.61 -20.00
C HIS A 78 -13.94 9.19 -19.80
N ARG A 79 -14.88 10.14 -19.76
CA ARG A 79 -16.33 9.87 -19.58
C ARG A 79 -16.89 8.89 -20.61
N ASN A 80 -16.42 8.97 -21.85
CA ASN A 80 -16.92 8.08 -22.92
C ASN A 80 -16.59 6.61 -22.66
N ILE A 81 -15.43 6.33 -22.04
CA ILE A 81 -14.98 4.97 -21.70
C ILE A 81 -15.76 4.45 -20.49
N MET A 82 -16.17 5.35 -19.59
CA MET A 82 -16.88 5.00 -18.37
C MET A 82 -18.41 4.91 -18.53
N ARG A 83 -18.92 5.38 -19.65
CA ARG A 83 -20.38 5.40 -19.89
C ARG A 83 -20.90 4.00 -20.13
N THR A 84 -21.33 3.36 -19.06
CA THR A 84 -21.98 2.04 -19.04
C THR A 84 -23.33 2.15 -18.36
N MET A 85 -24.20 1.20 -18.58
CA MET A 85 -25.43 1.07 -17.80
C MET A 85 -25.17 0.09 -16.63
N ASN A 86 -25.65 0.46 -15.46
CA ASN A 86 -25.59 -0.43 -14.31
C ASN A 86 -26.43 -1.66 -14.57
N VAL A 87 -25.81 -2.81 -14.39
CA VAL A 87 -26.44 -4.12 -14.56
C VAL A 87 -26.79 -4.72 -13.20
N ARG A 88 -26.11 -4.26 -12.14
CA ARG A 88 -26.34 -4.70 -10.76
C ARG A 88 -27.38 -3.85 -10.06
N ASP A 89 -28.09 -4.47 -9.12
CA ASP A 89 -29.17 -3.82 -8.37
C ASP A 89 -28.66 -2.85 -7.30
N LYS A 90 -27.46 -3.10 -6.73
CA LYS A 90 -26.86 -2.23 -5.70
C LYS A 90 -25.71 -1.41 -6.28
N THR A 91 -25.66 -0.15 -5.91
CA THR A 91 -24.62 0.78 -6.35
C THR A 91 -24.02 1.55 -5.19
N LEU A 92 -22.72 1.81 -5.25
CA LEU A 92 -22.00 2.77 -4.44
C LEU A 92 -21.68 3.97 -5.33
N SER A 93 -22.39 5.08 -5.12
CA SER A 93 -22.19 6.28 -5.92
C SER A 93 -21.25 7.25 -5.20
N LEU A 94 -20.12 7.55 -5.82
CA LEU A 94 -19.16 8.55 -5.35
C LEU A 94 -19.19 9.75 -6.28
N PHE A 95 -19.53 10.92 -5.72
CA PHE A 95 -19.65 12.17 -6.46
C PHE A 95 -20.79 12.22 -7.52
N THR A 96 -21.75 11.29 -7.43
CA THR A 96 -22.93 11.25 -8.26
C THR A 96 -24.19 11.13 -7.40
N ASN A 97 -25.31 11.68 -7.85
CA ASN A 97 -26.61 11.47 -7.22
C ASN A 97 -27.38 10.41 -8.02
N ASN A 98 -27.36 9.19 -7.60
CA ASN A 98 -28.20 8.15 -8.16
C ASN A 98 -29.25 7.68 -7.13
N SER A 99 -30.49 7.53 -7.54
CA SER A 99 -31.62 7.36 -6.63
C SER A 99 -32.00 5.92 -6.31
N LYS A 100 -31.28 4.93 -6.85
CA LYS A 100 -31.63 3.50 -6.68
C LYS A 100 -30.70 2.83 -5.68
N LYS A 101 -31.28 2.03 -4.77
CA LYS A 101 -30.63 1.08 -3.82
C LYS A 101 -29.13 1.34 -3.54
N GLN A 102 -28.82 2.53 -3.02
CA GLN A 102 -27.45 2.93 -2.76
C GLN A 102 -26.93 2.30 -1.47
N ILE A 103 -25.71 1.78 -1.54
CA ILE A 103 -24.86 1.55 -0.38
C ILE A 103 -24.08 2.84 -0.14
N HIS A 104 -24.05 3.32 1.10
CA HIS A 104 -23.27 4.52 1.42
C HIS A 104 -21.89 4.15 1.93
N LEU A 105 -20.86 4.90 1.52
CA LEU A 105 -19.48 4.66 1.94
C LEU A 105 -19.33 4.63 3.47
N LYS A 106 -20.07 5.47 4.20
CA LYS A 106 -20.10 5.51 5.66
C LYS A 106 -20.60 4.22 6.33
N ASP A 107 -21.33 3.39 5.59
CA ASP A 107 -21.90 2.13 6.07
C ASP A 107 -21.03 0.91 5.68
N ILE A 108 -19.89 1.15 5.02
CA ILE A 108 -18.93 0.13 4.63
C ILE A 108 -17.80 0.07 5.67
N TYR A 109 -17.59 -1.12 6.22
CA TYR A 109 -16.51 -1.44 7.12
C TYR A 109 -15.52 -2.39 6.45
N ILE A 110 -14.25 -2.16 6.73
CA ILE A 110 -13.17 -3.00 6.24
C ILE A 110 -12.68 -3.88 7.38
N GLY A 111 -12.59 -5.17 7.14
CA GLY A 111 -12.04 -6.15 8.07
C GLY A 111 -10.94 -6.98 7.42
N ILE A 112 -10.29 -7.79 8.24
CA ILE A 112 -9.32 -8.81 7.81
C ILE A 112 -9.88 -10.15 8.24
N ASN A 113 -9.94 -11.12 7.33
CA ASN A 113 -10.38 -12.47 7.63
C ASN A 113 -9.24 -13.33 8.21
N ASN A 114 -9.54 -14.59 8.55
CA ASN A 114 -8.55 -15.52 9.11
C ASN A 114 -7.42 -15.90 8.15
N GLU A 115 -7.58 -15.64 6.83
CA GLU A 115 -6.55 -15.82 5.81
C GLU A 115 -5.70 -14.56 5.59
N GLU A 116 -5.80 -13.55 6.47
CA GLU A 116 -5.12 -12.25 6.38
C GLU A 116 -5.52 -11.44 5.12
N LYS A 117 -6.71 -11.70 4.55
CA LYS A 117 -7.26 -10.97 3.40
C LYS A 117 -8.26 -9.92 3.85
N PHE A 118 -8.18 -8.74 3.24
CA PHE A 118 -9.17 -7.69 3.47
C PHE A 118 -10.54 -8.08 2.89
N TYR A 119 -11.59 -7.69 3.58
CA TYR A 119 -12.96 -7.75 3.09
C TYR A 119 -13.73 -6.49 3.45
N ALA A 120 -14.75 -6.17 2.66
CA ALA A 120 -15.68 -5.08 2.94
C ALA A 120 -17.02 -5.64 3.43
N LYS A 121 -17.65 -4.95 4.38
CA LYS A 121 -18.92 -5.35 4.97
C LYS A 121 -19.89 -4.15 5.05
N ASP A 122 -21.10 -4.33 4.53
CA ASP A 122 -22.20 -3.41 4.76
C ASP A 122 -22.80 -3.68 6.14
N ILE A 123 -22.65 -2.73 7.06
CA ILE A 123 -23.15 -2.86 8.44
C ILE A 123 -24.67 -2.79 8.53
N THR A 124 -25.33 -2.20 7.55
CA THR A 124 -26.79 -2.04 7.53
C THR A 124 -27.48 -3.39 7.32
N ASN A 125 -26.99 -4.19 6.38
CA ASN A 125 -27.53 -5.49 6.03
C ASN A 125 -26.73 -6.66 6.63
N ASN A 126 -25.55 -6.38 7.19
CA ASN A 126 -24.61 -7.36 7.73
C ASN A 126 -24.04 -8.32 6.66
N ASP A 127 -24.01 -7.87 5.39
CA ASP A 127 -23.53 -8.62 4.23
C ASP A 127 -22.08 -8.24 3.90
N ILE A 128 -21.33 -9.21 3.39
CA ILE A 128 -20.05 -8.91 2.72
C ILE A 128 -20.34 -8.25 1.38
N VAL A 129 -19.61 -7.19 1.06
CA VAL A 129 -19.78 -6.47 -0.20
C VAL A 129 -18.58 -6.68 -1.09
N LYS A 130 -18.83 -7.13 -2.32
CA LYS A 130 -17.85 -7.14 -3.40
C LYS A 130 -18.12 -5.99 -4.34
N PHE A 131 -17.09 -5.17 -4.57
CA PHE A 131 -17.20 -4.00 -5.42
C PHE A 131 -16.71 -4.28 -6.83
N HIS A 132 -17.49 -3.82 -7.79
CA HIS A 132 -17.29 -4.06 -9.22
C HIS A 132 -17.25 -2.75 -10.00
N VAL A 133 -16.45 -2.72 -11.06
CA VAL A 133 -16.37 -1.61 -11.99
C VAL A 133 -16.52 -2.17 -13.41
N THR A 134 -17.70 -2.02 -13.99
CA THR A 134 -18.08 -2.59 -15.31
C THR A 134 -17.81 -1.64 -16.46
N ASN A 135 -16.61 -1.03 -16.49
CA ASN A 135 -16.16 -0.18 -17.58
C ASN A 135 -14.67 -0.37 -17.85
N MET A 136 -14.19 0.19 -18.97
CA MET A 136 -12.79 0.06 -19.41
C MET A 136 -11.89 1.19 -18.89
N TYR A 137 -12.30 1.92 -17.87
CA TYR A 137 -11.43 2.95 -17.28
C TYR A 137 -10.18 2.30 -16.69
N ASN A 138 -9.03 2.92 -16.94
CA ASN A 138 -7.77 2.42 -16.40
C ASN A 138 -7.80 2.48 -14.87
N LYS A 139 -7.78 1.32 -14.23
CA LYS A 139 -7.90 1.14 -12.78
C LYS A 139 -6.75 1.78 -11.99
N MET A 140 -5.59 1.98 -12.63
CA MET A 140 -4.46 2.72 -12.04
C MET A 140 -4.74 4.22 -11.89
N LEU A 141 -5.76 4.75 -12.57
CA LEU A 141 -6.18 6.14 -12.50
C LEU A 141 -7.38 6.35 -11.55
N PHE A 142 -7.79 5.32 -10.80
CA PHE A 142 -8.79 5.48 -9.76
C PHE A 142 -8.25 6.35 -8.62
N CYS A 143 -9.15 7.10 -7.94
CA CYS A 143 -8.80 7.65 -6.64
C CYS A 143 -8.55 6.51 -5.64
N ASN A 144 -7.81 6.81 -4.58
CA ASN A 144 -7.35 5.78 -3.64
C ASN A 144 -8.48 4.97 -3.02
N GLU A 145 -9.61 5.61 -2.72
CA GLU A 145 -10.77 4.99 -2.08
C GLU A 145 -11.42 3.96 -3.03
N ILE A 146 -11.65 4.34 -4.28
CA ILE A 146 -12.25 3.45 -5.31
C ILE A 146 -11.30 2.30 -5.60
N ARG A 147 -10.03 2.62 -5.76
CA ARG A 147 -9.00 1.63 -6.05
C ARG A 147 -8.92 0.58 -4.94
N PHE A 148 -8.90 1.03 -3.69
CA PHE A 148 -8.85 0.14 -2.53
C PHE A 148 -10.08 -0.78 -2.48
N LEU A 149 -11.31 -0.23 -2.58
CA LEU A 149 -12.53 -1.02 -2.57
C LEU A 149 -12.59 -2.05 -3.72
N TYR A 150 -12.12 -1.64 -4.90
CA TYR A 150 -12.01 -2.53 -6.04
C TYR A 150 -10.98 -3.64 -5.81
N GLU A 151 -9.77 -3.31 -5.36
CA GLU A 151 -8.67 -4.25 -5.15
C GLU A 151 -8.99 -5.30 -4.07
N ILE A 152 -9.64 -4.91 -2.96
CA ILE A 152 -10.07 -5.88 -1.92
C ILE A 152 -11.17 -6.83 -2.38
N SER A 153 -11.89 -6.47 -3.44
CA SER A 153 -12.94 -7.31 -4.04
C SER A 153 -12.39 -8.27 -5.09
N LEU A 154 -11.12 -8.05 -5.51
CA LEU A 154 -10.43 -8.96 -6.42
C LEU A 154 -10.03 -10.25 -5.68
N ASP A 155 -10.28 -11.38 -6.31
CA ASP A 155 -9.71 -12.65 -5.87
C ASP A 155 -8.25 -12.71 -6.35
N ILE A 156 -7.31 -12.26 -5.50
CA ILE A 156 -5.87 -12.09 -5.82
C ILE A 156 -5.20 -13.42 -6.21
N ASP A 157 -5.79 -14.56 -5.85
CA ASP A 157 -5.26 -15.88 -6.22
C ASP A 157 -5.32 -16.18 -7.73
N SER A 158 -5.93 -15.28 -8.51
CA SER A 158 -6.03 -15.40 -9.96
C SER A 158 -5.37 -14.22 -10.67
N ILE A 159 -4.04 -14.17 -10.64
CA ILE A 159 -3.28 -13.22 -11.43
C ILE A 159 -3.31 -13.68 -12.87
N ASN A 160 -3.91 -12.89 -13.76
CA ASN A 160 -3.66 -13.02 -15.21
C ASN A 160 -2.23 -12.56 -15.46
N LEU A 161 -1.32 -13.52 -15.54
CA LEU A 161 0.01 -13.24 -16.04
C LEU A 161 -0.09 -13.04 -17.57
N PRO A 162 0.22 -11.84 -18.09
CA PRO A 162 0.30 -11.66 -19.53
C PRO A 162 1.31 -12.64 -20.11
N TRP A 163 1.03 -13.17 -21.28
CA TRP A 163 1.97 -14.06 -22.00
C TRP A 163 3.36 -13.42 -22.13
N GLU A 164 3.42 -12.10 -22.22
CA GLU A 164 4.64 -11.32 -22.29
C GLU A 164 5.61 -11.61 -21.14
N LEU A 165 5.12 -11.86 -19.94
CA LEU A 165 5.96 -12.20 -18.79
C LEU A 165 6.54 -13.61 -18.87
N ILE A 166 5.84 -14.54 -19.56
CA ILE A 166 6.29 -15.93 -19.68
C ILE A 166 7.48 -16.06 -20.64
N TYR A 167 7.53 -15.21 -21.67
CA TYR A 167 8.58 -15.27 -22.71
C TYR A 167 9.45 -13.99 -22.78
N SER A 168 9.47 -13.21 -21.71
CA SER A 168 10.27 -11.96 -21.64
C SER A 168 11.76 -12.17 -21.92
N ASP A 169 12.29 -13.37 -21.66
CA ASP A 169 13.70 -13.70 -21.81
C ASP A 169 14.10 -14.16 -23.23
N PHE A 170 13.12 -14.33 -24.14
CA PHE A 170 13.38 -14.80 -25.48
C PHE A 170 13.44 -13.66 -26.51
N ASP A 171 14.43 -13.67 -27.40
CA ASP A 171 14.52 -12.71 -28.50
C ASP A 171 13.50 -12.96 -29.61
N TYR A 172 13.04 -14.18 -29.74
CA TYR A 172 12.00 -14.61 -30.67
C TYR A 172 11.05 -15.60 -30.04
N VAL A 173 9.78 -15.34 -30.18
CA VAL A 173 8.70 -16.25 -29.78
C VAL A 173 7.89 -16.63 -31.02
N PRO A 174 7.77 -17.92 -31.36
CA PRO A 174 6.96 -18.35 -32.49
C PRO A 174 5.47 -18.14 -32.21
N ARG A 175 4.65 -18.19 -33.28
CA ARG A 175 3.19 -18.21 -33.14
C ARG A 175 2.75 -19.38 -32.25
N ILE A 176 1.94 -19.10 -31.25
CA ILE A 176 1.39 -20.09 -30.34
C ILE A 176 -0.05 -20.38 -30.76
N MET A 177 -0.33 -21.64 -31.00
CA MET A 177 -1.66 -22.12 -31.44
C MET A 177 -2.28 -23.05 -30.41
N PHE A 178 -3.60 -22.97 -30.27
CA PHE A 178 -4.41 -23.93 -29.56
C PHE A 178 -5.54 -24.38 -30.51
N GLY A 179 -5.38 -25.53 -31.17
CA GLY A 179 -6.24 -25.92 -32.29
C GLY A 179 -6.19 -24.87 -33.40
N ASP A 180 -7.35 -24.37 -33.80
CA ASP A 180 -7.49 -23.31 -34.81
C ASP A 180 -7.43 -21.89 -34.22
N ILE A 181 -7.13 -21.75 -32.93
CA ILE A 181 -7.01 -20.46 -32.25
C ILE A 181 -5.56 -20.05 -32.19
N ILE A 182 -5.25 -18.87 -32.68
CA ILE A 182 -3.95 -18.19 -32.47
C ILE A 182 -3.99 -17.53 -31.09
N VAL A 183 -3.33 -18.16 -30.12
CA VAL A 183 -3.29 -17.66 -28.74
C VAL A 183 -2.34 -16.47 -28.62
N ALA A 184 -1.20 -16.54 -29.32
CA ALA A 184 -0.25 -15.42 -29.41
C ALA A 184 0.41 -15.41 -30.80
N PRO A 185 0.43 -14.25 -31.49
CA PRO A 185 1.19 -14.10 -32.73
C PRO A 185 2.69 -14.14 -32.45
N ALA A 186 3.48 -14.47 -33.49
CA ALA A 186 4.95 -14.48 -33.38
C ALA A 186 5.45 -13.06 -33.03
N ARG A 187 6.49 -12.99 -32.20
CA ARG A 187 7.11 -11.73 -31.75
C ARG A 187 8.63 -11.78 -31.85
N TRP A 188 9.23 -10.65 -32.16
CA TRP A 188 10.66 -10.42 -32.18
C TRP A 188 11.03 -9.27 -31.27
N LYS A 189 12.00 -9.52 -30.41
CA LYS A 189 12.58 -8.51 -29.53
C LYS A 189 13.86 -7.95 -30.19
N ILE A 190 13.94 -6.64 -30.23
CA ILE A 190 15.10 -5.89 -30.70
C ILE A 190 15.66 -5.13 -29.50
N CYS A 191 16.95 -5.34 -29.23
CA CYS A 191 17.62 -4.79 -28.06
C CYS A 191 18.60 -3.68 -28.46
N GLU A 192 19.06 -2.89 -27.49
CA GLU A 192 20.02 -1.81 -27.71
C GLU A 192 21.30 -2.30 -28.42
N GLY A 193 21.79 -3.51 -28.10
CA GLY A 193 22.93 -4.13 -28.76
C GLY A 193 22.75 -4.43 -30.26
N ASP A 194 21.54 -4.31 -30.80
CA ASP A 194 21.26 -4.48 -32.24
C ASP A 194 21.40 -3.17 -33.04
N ILE A 195 21.60 -2.00 -32.39
CA ILE A 195 21.62 -0.68 -33.05
C ILE A 195 22.64 -0.59 -34.17
N GLU A 196 23.83 -1.11 -33.95
CA GLU A 196 24.91 -1.10 -34.99
C GLU A 196 24.53 -1.90 -36.24
N ARG A 197 23.75 -2.98 -36.05
CA ARG A 197 23.26 -3.85 -37.12
C ARG A 197 22.16 -3.23 -37.95
N LEU A 198 21.49 -2.19 -37.42
CA LEU A 198 20.44 -1.42 -38.12
C LEU A 198 21.03 -0.53 -39.26
N SER A 199 22.34 -0.43 -39.41
CA SER A 199 22.99 0.22 -40.56
C SER A 199 22.55 -0.43 -41.87
N ASP A 200 22.48 -1.78 -41.94
CA ASP A 200 21.84 -2.55 -42.99
C ASP A 200 20.59 -3.27 -42.44
N ILE A 201 19.50 -2.53 -42.34
CA ILE A 201 18.26 -2.99 -41.74
C ILE A 201 17.61 -4.15 -42.53
N ASN A 202 17.81 -4.23 -43.85
CA ASN A 202 17.25 -5.30 -44.65
C ASN A 202 17.93 -6.64 -44.34
N THR A 203 19.26 -6.67 -44.31
CA THR A 203 20.02 -7.85 -43.90
C THR A 203 19.70 -8.24 -42.45
N PHE A 204 19.56 -7.25 -41.55
CA PHE A 204 19.16 -7.47 -40.18
C PHE A 204 17.79 -8.18 -40.05
N PHE A 205 16.78 -7.70 -40.80
CA PHE A 205 15.45 -8.32 -40.79
C PHE A 205 15.43 -9.74 -41.37
N ILE A 206 16.24 -9.99 -42.39
CA ILE A 206 16.41 -11.33 -42.99
C ILE A 206 17.01 -12.28 -41.94
N ASN A 207 18.08 -11.86 -41.30
CA ASN A 207 18.79 -12.67 -40.28
C ASN A 207 17.92 -13.00 -39.08
N LYS A 208 17.13 -12.04 -38.60
CA LYS A 208 16.14 -12.23 -37.51
C LYS A 208 14.87 -12.98 -38.01
N ARG A 209 14.75 -13.33 -39.29
CA ARG A 209 13.56 -13.97 -39.90
C ARG A 209 12.25 -13.19 -39.71
N ILE A 210 12.35 -11.85 -39.67
CA ILE A 210 11.18 -10.99 -39.59
C ILE A 210 10.45 -11.04 -40.93
N PRO A 211 9.11 -11.24 -40.96
CA PRO A 211 8.34 -11.37 -42.20
C PRO A 211 8.29 -10.07 -43.00
N GLN A 212 7.79 -10.16 -44.24
CA GLN A 212 7.73 -8.99 -45.12
C GLN A 212 6.85 -7.88 -44.54
N LYS A 213 5.70 -8.25 -43.97
CA LYS A 213 4.78 -7.36 -43.24
C LYS A 213 4.80 -7.72 -41.77
N PHE A 214 4.85 -6.72 -40.91
CA PHE A 214 4.89 -6.89 -39.48
C PHE A 214 4.32 -5.64 -38.78
N TYR A 215 3.97 -5.75 -37.52
CA TYR A 215 3.58 -4.63 -36.69
C TYR A 215 4.74 -4.15 -35.81
N LEU A 216 4.93 -2.83 -35.74
CA LEU A 216 5.66 -2.19 -34.65
C LEU A 216 4.66 -1.94 -33.52
N ILE A 217 4.96 -2.48 -32.34
CA ILE A 217 4.10 -2.38 -31.15
C ILE A 217 4.55 -1.20 -30.27
N ASN A 218 3.57 -0.46 -29.75
CA ASN A 218 3.77 0.56 -28.75
C ASN A 218 2.56 0.59 -27.80
N GLY A 219 2.58 -0.22 -26.74
CA GLY A 219 1.40 -0.46 -25.90
C GLY A 219 0.25 -1.03 -26.73
N ASP A 220 -0.90 -0.38 -26.69
CA ASP A 220 -2.10 -0.79 -27.44
C ASP A 220 -2.03 -0.41 -28.94
N ASN A 221 -1.04 0.40 -29.34
CA ASN A 221 -0.94 0.85 -30.71
C ASN A 221 -0.08 -0.09 -31.56
N ARG A 222 -0.54 -0.39 -32.75
CA ARG A 222 0.16 -1.23 -33.73
C ARG A 222 0.27 -0.47 -35.04
N ILE A 223 1.49 -0.36 -35.59
CA ILE A 223 1.75 0.26 -36.88
C ILE A 223 2.16 -0.84 -37.85
N LEU A 224 1.35 -1.05 -38.89
CA LEU A 224 1.68 -2.01 -39.95
C LEU A 224 2.75 -1.43 -40.85
N LEU A 225 3.83 -2.18 -41.06
CA LEU A 225 4.99 -1.82 -41.86
C LEU A 225 5.36 -2.94 -42.81
N SER A 226 5.99 -2.57 -43.95
CA SER A 226 6.45 -3.51 -45.00
C SER A 226 7.91 -3.31 -45.28
N ARG A 227 8.70 -4.41 -45.30
CA ARG A 227 10.12 -4.38 -45.71
C ARG A 227 10.32 -4.03 -47.18
N LYS A 228 9.28 -4.13 -48.02
CA LYS A 228 9.34 -3.77 -49.45
C LYS A 228 9.11 -2.29 -49.72
N ASP A 229 8.50 -1.59 -48.76
CA ASP A 229 8.27 -0.16 -48.89
C ASP A 229 9.49 0.63 -48.36
N LYS A 230 10.04 1.51 -49.18
CA LYS A 230 11.23 2.28 -48.81
C LYS A 230 10.95 3.27 -47.70
N LEU A 231 9.75 3.86 -47.67
CA LEU A 231 9.33 4.83 -46.63
C LEU A 231 9.16 4.10 -45.30
N ASP A 232 8.53 2.92 -45.30
CA ASP A 232 8.37 2.10 -44.11
C ASP A 232 9.73 1.67 -43.54
N VAL A 233 10.68 1.28 -44.41
CA VAL A 233 12.04 0.88 -44.02
C VAL A 233 12.80 2.04 -43.40
N GLU A 234 12.69 3.25 -43.96
CA GLU A 234 13.31 4.46 -43.39
C GLU A 234 12.67 4.84 -42.07
N PHE A 235 11.34 4.82 -42.00
CA PHE A 235 10.57 5.10 -40.78
C PHE A 235 10.95 4.15 -39.65
N ILE A 236 10.90 2.82 -39.87
CA ILE A 236 11.21 1.84 -38.85
C ILE A 236 12.64 1.95 -38.34
N LYS A 237 13.61 2.20 -39.25
CA LYS A 237 15.00 2.40 -38.85
C LYS A 237 15.15 3.55 -37.88
N ASN A 238 14.53 4.69 -38.17
CA ASN A 238 14.60 5.88 -37.34
C ASN A 238 13.90 5.66 -36.01
N GLU A 239 12.70 5.05 -36.01
CA GLU A 239 11.95 4.76 -34.80
C GLU A 239 12.63 3.70 -33.91
N LEU A 240 13.23 2.66 -34.48
CA LEU A 240 14.00 1.68 -33.71
C LEU A 240 15.18 2.35 -33.01
N ILE A 241 15.98 3.15 -33.73
CA ILE A 241 17.12 3.84 -33.13
C ILE A 241 16.69 4.78 -32.02
N LYS A 242 15.60 5.52 -32.23
CA LYS A 242 15.04 6.47 -31.25
C LYS A 242 14.53 5.75 -30.00
N LYS A 243 13.75 4.69 -30.17
CA LYS A 243 13.14 3.94 -29.06
C LYS A 243 14.16 3.15 -28.27
N LEU A 244 15.11 2.47 -28.93
CA LEU A 244 16.15 1.70 -28.28
C LEU A 244 17.06 2.56 -27.40
N LYS A 245 17.27 3.83 -27.76
CA LYS A 245 17.99 4.78 -26.90
C LYS A 245 17.23 5.16 -25.64
N LYS A 246 15.91 5.00 -25.64
CA LYS A 246 15.02 5.38 -24.52
C LYS A 246 14.58 4.19 -23.68
N ASP A 247 14.14 3.12 -24.35
CA ASP A 247 13.38 2.03 -23.72
C ASP A 247 14.18 0.71 -23.66
N SER A 248 15.42 0.68 -24.17
CA SER A 248 16.33 -0.48 -24.23
C SER A 248 15.81 -1.68 -25.04
N ILE A 249 14.51 -1.79 -25.28
CA ILE A 249 13.85 -2.91 -25.98
C ILE A 249 12.70 -2.37 -26.84
N VAL A 250 12.58 -2.92 -28.06
CA VAL A 250 11.45 -2.70 -28.97
C VAL A 250 10.91 -4.04 -29.44
N GLU A 251 9.60 -4.19 -29.47
CA GLU A 251 8.93 -5.40 -29.95
C GLU A 251 8.32 -5.21 -31.33
N LEU A 252 8.54 -6.20 -32.19
CA LEU A 252 7.84 -6.37 -33.45
C LEU A 252 6.94 -7.59 -33.35
N GLN A 253 5.78 -7.53 -33.99
CA GLN A 253 4.79 -8.61 -34.01
C GLN A 253 4.47 -9.03 -35.44
N GLU A 254 4.20 -10.29 -35.62
CA GLU A 254 3.73 -10.87 -36.85
C GLU A 254 2.44 -10.16 -37.34
N TYR A 255 2.40 -9.83 -38.62
CA TYR A 255 1.15 -9.43 -39.28
C TYR A 255 0.36 -10.65 -39.67
N ILE A 256 -0.85 -10.76 -39.20
CA ILE A 256 -1.83 -11.77 -39.60
C ILE A 256 -2.94 -11.01 -40.32
N GLN A 257 -3.27 -11.44 -41.53
CA GLN A 257 -4.28 -10.79 -42.34
C GLN A 257 -5.66 -11.02 -41.75
N ASP A 258 -6.47 -9.95 -41.70
CA ASP A 258 -7.88 -10.05 -41.30
C ASP A 258 -8.66 -10.86 -42.33
N PHE A 259 -9.57 -11.68 -41.83
CA PHE A 259 -10.51 -12.42 -42.69
C PHE A 259 -11.82 -11.60 -42.79
N GLY A 260 -12.13 -11.11 -44.00
CA GLY A 260 -13.30 -10.30 -44.25
C GLY A 260 -14.59 -11.08 -44.01
N ILE A 261 -15.52 -10.52 -43.24
CA ILE A 261 -16.86 -11.07 -43.02
C ILE A 261 -17.84 -10.42 -43.98
N PHE A 262 -18.56 -11.24 -44.73
CA PHE A 262 -19.62 -10.78 -45.63
C PHE A 262 -20.90 -10.51 -44.82
N THR A 263 -21.41 -9.29 -44.91
CA THR A 263 -22.75 -8.93 -44.44
C THR A 263 -23.64 -8.62 -45.63
N LYS A 264 -24.97 -8.60 -45.41
CA LYS A 264 -25.94 -8.26 -46.48
C LYS A 264 -25.71 -6.84 -47.05
N GLU A 265 -25.07 -5.96 -46.28
CA GLU A 265 -24.91 -4.54 -46.60
C GLU A 265 -23.49 -4.14 -47.01
N ALA A 266 -22.47 -4.94 -46.67
CA ALA A 266 -21.08 -4.63 -47.01
C ALA A 266 -20.22 -5.90 -47.10
N THR A 267 -19.26 -5.90 -48.02
CA THR A 267 -18.17 -6.88 -48.10
C THR A 267 -16.97 -6.35 -47.37
N ASP A 268 -16.12 -7.22 -46.83
CA ASP A 268 -14.85 -6.91 -46.17
C ASP A 268 -14.93 -6.08 -44.88
N ARG A 269 -15.85 -6.40 -43.98
CA ARG A 269 -15.82 -5.86 -42.62
C ARG A 269 -14.93 -6.74 -41.72
N VAL A 270 -14.09 -6.10 -40.94
CA VAL A 270 -13.36 -6.73 -39.84
C VAL A 270 -14.27 -6.74 -38.61
N ALA A 271 -14.29 -7.88 -37.92
CA ALA A 271 -15.10 -8.03 -36.71
C ALA A 271 -14.25 -8.49 -35.52
N ASP A 272 -14.47 -7.84 -34.40
CA ASP A 272 -14.01 -8.30 -33.10
C ASP A 272 -15.11 -9.13 -32.43
N VAL A 273 -14.71 -10.30 -31.92
CA VAL A 273 -15.61 -11.20 -31.19
C VAL A 273 -15.22 -11.14 -29.72
N VAL A 274 -16.17 -10.82 -28.86
CA VAL A 274 -15.97 -10.80 -27.40
C VAL A 274 -16.70 -12.00 -26.80
N ILE A 275 -15.95 -12.86 -26.11
CA ILE A 275 -16.49 -14.06 -25.47
C ILE A 275 -16.30 -13.94 -23.96
N PRO A 276 -17.38 -13.83 -23.18
CA PRO A 276 -17.27 -13.83 -21.72
C PRO A 276 -17.11 -15.27 -21.21
N PHE A 277 -16.23 -15.43 -20.23
CA PHE A 277 -16.02 -16.68 -19.50
C PHE A 277 -16.36 -16.46 -18.03
N VAL A 278 -17.08 -17.41 -17.47
CA VAL A 278 -17.49 -17.43 -16.07
C VAL A 278 -16.78 -18.57 -15.37
N ASN A 279 -16.23 -18.30 -14.20
CA ASN A 279 -15.65 -19.33 -13.36
C ASN A 279 -16.75 -20.04 -12.55
N ASN A 280 -16.90 -21.33 -12.72
CA ASN A 280 -17.81 -22.16 -11.95
C ASN A 280 -17.16 -22.79 -10.69
N VAL A 281 -15.86 -22.61 -10.50
CA VAL A 281 -15.15 -23.07 -9.29
C VAL A 281 -15.14 -21.95 -8.27
N LYS A 282 -15.81 -22.13 -7.15
CA LYS A 282 -15.93 -21.11 -6.10
C LYS A 282 -15.12 -21.51 -4.88
N LYS A 283 -14.41 -20.52 -4.32
CA LYS A 283 -13.76 -20.64 -3.01
C LYS A 283 -14.72 -20.15 -1.94
N ASP A 284 -14.82 -20.91 -0.86
CA ASP A 284 -15.53 -20.44 0.34
C ASP A 284 -14.72 -19.31 0.99
N ILE A 285 -15.41 -18.20 1.26
CA ILE A 285 -14.83 -17.10 2.04
C ILE A 285 -15.16 -17.40 3.50
N ASP A 286 -14.13 -17.58 4.33
CA ASP A 286 -14.32 -17.69 5.77
C ASP A 286 -14.73 -16.33 6.34
N ILE A 287 -16.00 -16.25 6.78
CA ILE A 287 -16.64 -15.00 7.23
C ILE A 287 -16.70 -14.92 8.76
N THR A 288 -16.00 -15.78 9.48
CA THR A 288 -16.09 -15.84 10.95
C THR A 288 -15.52 -14.62 11.68
N ALA A 289 -14.83 -13.72 10.98
CA ALA A 289 -14.30 -12.51 11.57
C ALA A 289 -15.42 -11.50 11.94
N HIS A 290 -15.54 -11.19 13.22
CA HIS A 290 -16.43 -10.16 13.71
C HIS A 290 -15.76 -8.78 13.61
N ALA A 291 -16.25 -7.91 12.73
CA ALA A 291 -15.82 -6.51 12.69
C ALA A 291 -16.33 -5.80 13.98
N LYS A 292 -15.41 -5.33 14.83
CA LYS A 292 -15.74 -4.46 15.95
C LYS A 292 -15.85 -3.02 15.43
N ARG A 293 -16.99 -2.39 15.62
CA ARG A 293 -17.18 -0.98 15.22
C ARG A 293 -16.38 -0.09 16.15
N ILE A 294 -15.47 0.72 15.60
CA ILE A 294 -14.86 1.85 16.31
C ILE A 294 -15.60 3.11 15.87
N GLY A 295 -16.22 3.81 16.82
CA GLY A 295 -16.91 5.07 16.54
C GLY A 295 -15.94 6.16 16.10
N ILE A 296 -16.38 7.06 15.23
CA ILE A 296 -15.57 8.24 14.84
C ILE A 296 -15.19 9.05 16.09
N GLU A 297 -16.08 9.18 17.05
CA GLU A 297 -15.87 9.90 18.31
C GLU A 297 -14.75 9.30 19.17
N SER A 298 -14.57 7.99 19.14
CA SER A 298 -13.44 7.33 19.82
C SER A 298 -12.11 7.58 19.10
N ARG A 299 -12.15 7.67 17.78
CA ARG A 299 -10.97 7.84 16.93
C ARG A 299 -10.52 9.29 16.84
N GLU A 300 -11.41 10.16 16.42
CA GLU A 300 -11.11 11.57 16.18
C GLU A 300 -11.49 12.42 17.40
N LYS A 301 -10.47 13.01 18.03
CA LYS A 301 -10.67 13.98 19.10
C LYS A 301 -10.56 15.38 18.52
N LEU A 302 -11.67 16.11 18.55
CA LEU A 302 -11.70 17.50 18.09
C LEU A 302 -10.86 18.40 19.00
N PRO A 303 -10.35 19.54 18.49
CA PRO A 303 -9.63 20.48 19.32
C PRO A 303 -10.44 20.91 20.56
N PHE A 304 -9.82 20.83 21.72
CA PHE A 304 -10.40 21.19 23.04
C PHE A 304 -11.55 20.29 23.54
N ASP A 305 -11.82 19.16 22.89
CA ASP A 305 -12.78 18.19 23.42
C ASP A 305 -12.15 17.40 24.59
N GLU A 306 -11.32 16.42 24.31
CA GLU A 306 -10.60 15.63 25.31
C GLU A 306 -9.09 15.89 25.25
N TRP A 307 -8.61 16.28 24.07
CA TRP A 307 -7.21 16.54 23.78
C TRP A 307 -7.01 17.92 23.15
N LEU A 308 -5.92 18.58 23.50
CA LEU A 308 -5.34 19.69 22.76
C LEU A 308 -4.17 19.18 21.95
N TYR A 309 -4.26 19.26 20.63
CA TYR A 309 -3.20 18.86 19.72
C TYR A 309 -2.65 20.05 18.96
N LEU A 310 -1.36 20.35 19.19
CA LEU A 310 -0.62 21.41 18.54
C LEU A 310 0.43 20.82 17.59
N LYS A 311 0.53 21.37 16.38
CA LYS A 311 1.67 21.19 15.50
C LYS A 311 2.57 22.41 15.64
N LEU A 312 3.77 22.22 16.20
CA LEU A 312 4.77 23.26 16.37
C LEU A 312 5.82 23.10 15.27
N TYR A 313 5.82 23.98 14.28
CA TYR A 313 6.77 23.91 13.17
C TYR A 313 8.14 24.41 13.60
N ILE A 314 9.08 23.47 13.68
CA ILE A 314 10.45 23.65 14.16
C ILE A 314 11.37 22.86 13.23
N GLY A 315 12.44 23.48 12.76
CA GLY A 315 13.43 22.79 11.92
C GLY A 315 14.08 21.60 12.64
N ASP A 316 14.35 20.52 11.92
CA ASP A 316 14.86 19.25 12.50
C ASP A 316 16.07 19.44 13.39
N ASN A 317 17.01 20.27 12.97
CA ASN A 317 18.24 20.57 13.71
C ASN A 317 18.02 21.33 15.03
N ARG A 318 16.82 21.89 15.25
CA ARG A 318 16.49 22.65 16.47
C ARG A 318 15.40 21.99 17.33
N GLN A 319 14.85 20.86 16.92
CA GLN A 319 13.84 20.14 17.71
C GLN A 319 14.40 19.70 19.07
N ASN A 320 15.67 19.27 19.13
CA ASN A 320 16.30 18.92 20.41
C ASN A 320 16.39 20.10 21.37
N GLU A 321 16.64 21.32 20.87
CA GLU A 321 16.62 22.54 21.67
C GLU A 321 15.24 22.77 22.29
N PHE A 322 14.17 22.66 21.50
CA PHE A 322 12.81 22.77 22.02
C PHE A 322 12.51 21.73 23.10
N ILE A 323 12.89 20.48 22.87
CA ILE A 323 12.62 19.39 23.82
C ILE A 323 13.39 19.59 25.13
N LYS A 324 14.61 20.11 25.07
CA LYS A 324 15.43 20.34 26.28
C LYS A 324 15.01 21.57 27.08
N GLU A 325 14.67 22.66 26.40
CA GLU A 325 14.55 23.98 27.03
C GLU A 325 13.10 24.44 27.23
N TYR A 326 12.17 24.06 26.33
CA TYR A 326 10.78 24.53 26.35
C TYR A 326 9.79 23.47 26.83
N LEU A 327 10.02 22.19 26.45
CA LEU A 327 9.11 21.12 26.82
C LEU A 327 9.00 20.92 28.34
N PRO A 328 10.07 21.05 29.17
CA PRO A 328 9.93 20.97 30.62
C PRO A 328 8.99 22.03 31.19
N ASN A 329 9.07 23.28 30.73
CA ASN A 329 8.20 24.35 31.19
C ASN A 329 6.73 24.09 30.80
N ILE A 330 6.49 23.55 29.60
CA ILE A 330 5.15 23.12 29.16
C ILE A 330 4.66 21.98 30.06
N GLN A 331 5.52 21.02 30.37
CA GLN A 331 5.20 19.90 31.24
C GLN A 331 4.81 20.36 32.66
N GLU A 332 5.51 21.33 33.22
CA GLU A 332 5.18 21.91 34.53
C GLU A 332 3.79 22.56 34.52
N VAL A 333 3.45 23.28 33.45
CA VAL A 333 2.10 23.83 33.28
C VAL A 333 1.06 22.70 33.19
N VAL A 334 1.29 21.67 32.39
CA VAL A 334 0.38 20.52 32.25
C VAL A 334 0.20 19.79 33.59
N ASP A 335 1.28 19.61 34.35
CA ASP A 335 1.26 18.97 35.67
C ASP A 335 0.42 19.78 36.69
N SER A 336 0.44 21.12 36.62
CA SER A 336 -0.39 21.97 37.46
C SER A 336 -1.90 21.77 37.24
N TYR A 337 -2.29 21.28 36.08
CA TYR A 337 -3.66 20.86 35.74
C TYR A 337 -3.90 19.36 35.92
N GLN A 338 -2.99 18.62 36.54
CA GLN A 338 -3.02 17.15 36.66
C GLN A 338 -3.20 16.46 35.30
N GLY A 339 -2.64 17.07 34.26
CA GLY A 339 -2.79 16.65 32.88
C GLY A 339 -1.75 15.64 32.41
N GLU A 340 -1.96 15.18 31.21
CA GLU A 340 -1.06 14.28 30.48
C GLU A 340 -0.50 14.98 29.23
N LEU A 341 0.77 14.69 28.89
CA LEU A 341 1.43 15.27 27.73
C LEU A 341 2.29 14.22 27.04
N PHE A 342 2.21 14.16 25.70
CA PHE A 342 3.23 13.50 24.90
C PHE A 342 3.47 14.21 23.57
N TYR A 343 4.61 13.93 22.96
CA TYR A 343 4.96 14.48 21.67
C TYR A 343 5.52 13.43 20.71
N LEU A 344 5.49 13.77 19.41
CA LEU A 344 6.11 13.04 18.31
C LEU A 344 6.78 14.02 17.34
N ARG A 345 7.81 13.56 16.64
CA ARG A 345 8.47 14.33 15.59
C ARG A 345 7.93 13.89 14.23
N TYR A 346 7.61 14.86 13.38
CA TYR A 346 7.07 14.63 12.06
C TYR A 346 7.64 15.61 11.03
N ALA A 347 7.57 15.20 9.73
CA ALA A 347 8.03 15.99 8.60
C ALA A 347 7.02 15.96 7.43
N ASP A 348 5.74 16.22 7.72
CA ASP A 348 4.65 16.18 6.75
C ASP A 348 3.79 17.45 6.82
N PRO A 349 3.84 18.35 5.80
CA PRO A 349 4.85 18.42 4.74
C PRO A 349 6.19 19.02 5.20
N ASN A 350 6.21 19.72 6.32
CA ASN A 350 7.37 20.36 6.92
C ASN A 350 7.65 19.79 8.30
N SER A 351 8.92 19.90 8.75
CA SER A 351 9.35 19.44 10.06
C SER A 351 8.60 20.13 11.19
N HIS A 352 7.99 19.34 12.06
CA HIS A 352 7.23 19.84 13.20
C HIS A 352 7.22 18.85 14.37
N ILE A 353 6.93 19.36 15.54
CA ILE A 353 6.63 18.56 16.74
C ILE A 353 5.11 18.52 16.89
N ARG A 354 4.55 17.31 16.96
CA ARG A 354 3.16 17.05 17.31
C ARG A 354 3.06 16.94 18.82
N LEU A 355 2.56 17.98 19.45
CA LEU A 355 2.38 18.05 20.89
C LEU A 355 0.92 17.81 21.27
N ARG A 356 0.66 16.81 22.09
CA ARG A 356 -0.69 16.43 22.52
C ARG A 356 -0.79 16.49 24.02
N MET A 357 -1.84 17.14 24.51
CA MET A 357 -2.06 17.41 25.93
C MET A 357 -3.51 17.12 26.29
N LYS A 358 -3.73 16.58 27.47
CA LYS A 358 -5.05 16.23 28.00
C LYS A 358 -5.17 16.73 29.44
N CYS A 359 -6.24 17.45 29.75
CA CYS A 359 -6.65 17.81 31.11
C CYS A 359 -8.11 18.28 31.09
N ASP A 360 -8.69 18.52 32.24
CA ASP A 360 -10.10 18.94 32.34
C ASP A 360 -10.37 20.36 31.83
N ASN A 361 -9.37 21.26 31.86
CA ASN A 361 -9.51 22.65 31.39
C ASN A 361 -8.49 23.01 30.32
N LEU A 362 -8.71 22.53 29.12
CA LEU A 362 -7.82 22.73 27.98
C LEU A 362 -7.70 24.19 27.50
N PHE A 363 -8.74 25.01 27.70
CA PHE A 363 -8.70 26.41 27.30
C PHE A 363 -7.75 27.22 28.17
N ASP A 364 -7.78 27.04 29.47
CA ASP A 364 -6.90 27.76 30.40
C ASP A 364 -5.47 27.21 30.31
N LEU A 365 -5.30 25.90 30.15
CA LEU A 365 -4.02 25.29 29.84
C LEU A 365 -3.39 25.94 28.59
N TYR A 366 -4.14 26.07 27.50
CA TYR A 366 -3.67 26.67 26.26
C TYR A 366 -3.21 28.12 26.44
N LYS A 367 -3.97 28.95 27.21
CA LYS A 367 -3.59 30.33 27.48
C LYS A 367 -2.23 30.44 28.19
N GLN A 368 -1.94 29.55 29.14
CA GLN A 368 -0.66 29.56 29.85
C GLN A 368 0.49 29.11 28.93
N ILE A 369 0.25 28.05 28.12
CA ILE A 369 1.26 27.54 27.16
C ILE A 369 1.55 28.56 26.06
N LEU A 370 0.59 29.40 25.66
CA LEU A 370 0.80 30.45 24.67
C LEU A 370 1.96 31.38 25.00
N ASN A 371 2.22 31.65 26.29
CA ASN A 371 3.36 32.50 26.71
C ASN A 371 4.68 31.82 26.35
N ILE A 372 4.80 30.52 26.64
CA ILE A 372 6.00 29.72 26.35
C ILE A 372 6.20 29.61 24.83
N ILE A 373 5.13 29.34 24.08
CA ILE A 373 5.17 29.29 22.61
C ILE A 373 5.57 30.65 22.01
N SER A 374 5.03 31.76 22.56
CA SER A 374 5.32 33.11 22.12
C SER A 374 6.80 33.47 22.34
N GLU A 375 7.40 33.01 23.44
CA GLU A 375 8.83 33.12 23.69
C GLU A 375 9.65 32.34 22.66
N GLY A 376 9.27 31.07 22.38
CA GLY A 376 9.90 30.25 21.34
C GLY A 376 9.82 30.90 19.94
N ARG A 377 8.73 31.61 19.65
CA ARG A 377 8.60 32.39 18.41
C ARG A 377 9.50 33.62 18.37
N LYS A 378 9.59 34.37 19.47
CA LYS A 378 10.51 35.51 19.60
C LYS A 378 11.94 35.07 19.39
N ASN A 379 12.33 33.92 19.91
CA ASN A 379 13.64 33.31 19.77
C ASN A 379 13.85 32.61 18.40
N ARG A 380 12.90 32.75 17.46
CA ARG A 380 12.94 32.18 16.13
C ARG A 380 13.14 30.64 16.14
N LEU A 381 12.71 29.96 17.17
CA LEU A 381 12.72 28.52 17.28
C LEU A 381 11.45 27.93 16.64
N ILE A 382 10.30 28.52 16.93
CA ILE A 382 9.01 28.10 16.41
C ILE A 382 8.60 29.05 15.26
N SER A 383 8.42 28.53 14.06
CA SER A 383 8.01 29.31 12.87
C SER A 383 6.49 29.54 12.82
N SER A 384 5.71 28.51 13.05
CA SER A 384 4.24 28.57 13.10
C SER A 384 3.66 27.51 14.03
N VAL A 385 2.38 27.65 14.35
CA VAL A 385 1.64 26.76 15.24
C VAL A 385 0.25 26.52 14.64
N ASP A 386 -0.15 25.25 14.51
CA ASP A 386 -1.49 24.86 14.11
C ASP A 386 -2.15 24.08 15.24
N ILE A 387 -3.47 24.27 15.40
CA ILE A 387 -4.31 23.41 16.22
C ILE A 387 -4.99 22.39 15.29
N SER A 388 -4.96 21.13 15.66
CA SER A 388 -5.39 20.04 14.77
C SER A 388 -6.27 19.03 15.49
N THR A 389 -7.07 18.28 14.74
CA THR A 389 -7.79 17.10 15.23
C THR A 389 -6.80 15.98 15.51
N TYR A 390 -6.95 15.32 16.66
CA TYR A 390 -6.17 14.14 17.00
C TYR A 390 -6.86 12.88 16.49
N ASP A 391 -6.39 12.37 15.36
CA ASP A 391 -6.76 11.05 14.84
C ASP A 391 -5.92 9.99 15.56
N ARG A 392 -6.60 9.11 16.31
CA ARG A 392 -6.00 8.08 17.17
C ARG A 392 -5.81 6.78 16.38
N GLU A 393 -4.61 6.26 16.33
CA GLU A 393 -4.27 5.00 15.66
C GLU A 393 -4.71 3.78 16.47
N ILE A 394 -6.02 3.65 16.76
CA ILE A 394 -6.59 2.68 17.70
C ILE A 394 -6.22 1.24 17.34
N GLU A 395 -6.32 0.88 16.06
CA GLU A 395 -6.03 -0.48 15.58
C GLU A 395 -4.56 -0.85 15.71
N ARG A 396 -3.68 0.13 15.50
CA ARG A 396 -2.24 -0.06 15.61
C ARG A 396 -1.81 -0.55 16.98
N TYR A 397 -2.54 -0.14 18.00
CA TYR A 397 -2.27 -0.52 19.40
C TYR A 397 -3.24 -1.59 19.93
N GLY A 398 -4.00 -2.27 19.03
CA GLY A 398 -4.83 -3.42 19.38
C GLY A 398 -6.19 -3.10 19.98
N GLY A 399 -6.66 -1.87 19.84
CA GLY A 399 -7.97 -1.42 20.32
C GLY A 399 -7.89 -0.26 21.30
N GLU A 400 -9.04 0.32 21.63
CA GLU A 400 -9.14 1.53 22.45
C GLU A 400 -8.53 1.37 23.85
N ASP A 401 -8.83 0.24 24.52
CA ASP A 401 -8.34 -0.03 25.88
C ASP A 401 -6.81 -0.17 25.94
N LEU A 402 -6.21 -0.74 24.89
CA LEU A 402 -4.75 -0.89 24.80
C LEU A 402 -4.08 0.42 24.39
N LEU A 403 -4.73 1.21 23.52
CA LEU A 403 -4.24 2.54 23.17
C LEU A 403 -4.15 3.46 24.39
N LEU A 404 -5.12 3.41 25.31
CA LEU A 404 -5.07 4.18 26.56
C LEU A 404 -3.84 3.84 27.40
N GLU A 405 -3.44 2.55 27.45
CA GLU A 405 -2.20 2.16 28.14
C GLU A 405 -0.94 2.59 27.36
N ALA A 406 -1.00 2.53 26.03
CA ALA A 406 0.10 3.01 25.18
C ALA A 406 0.31 4.53 25.34
N GLU A 407 -0.76 5.33 25.40
CA GLU A 407 -0.71 6.77 25.66
C GLU A 407 -0.02 7.09 27.00
N LYS A 408 -0.25 6.29 28.05
CA LYS A 408 0.49 6.44 29.33
C LYS A 408 1.99 6.20 29.20
N ILE A 409 2.37 5.18 28.38
CA ILE A 409 3.79 4.94 28.04
C ILE A 409 4.33 6.16 27.29
N PHE A 410 3.59 6.71 26.31
CA PHE A 410 4.01 7.89 25.55
C PHE A 410 4.22 9.11 26.42
N CYS A 411 3.34 9.35 27.39
CA CYS A 411 3.47 10.46 28.35
C CYS A 411 4.69 10.28 29.24
N THR A 412 4.88 9.07 29.79
CA THR A 412 6.03 8.77 30.65
C THR A 412 7.34 8.91 29.88
N ASP A 413 7.38 8.39 28.66
CA ASP A 413 8.55 8.46 27.79
C ASP A 413 8.88 9.90 27.37
N SER A 414 7.86 10.69 26.99
CA SER A 414 8.05 12.11 26.65
C SER A 414 8.64 12.93 27.79
N ARG A 415 8.26 12.61 29.02
CA ARG A 415 8.78 13.27 30.24
C ARG A 415 10.26 12.96 30.49
N LEU A 416 10.76 11.82 30.01
CA LEU A 416 12.18 11.43 30.12
C LEU A 416 13.07 12.14 29.10
N MET A 417 12.55 12.47 27.93
CA MET A 417 13.36 12.92 26.79
C MET A 417 14.25 14.14 27.07
N PRO A 418 13.79 15.20 27.77
CA PRO A 418 14.64 16.34 28.07
C PRO A 418 15.92 15.95 28.82
N ARG A 419 15.79 15.04 29.80
CA ARG A 419 16.94 14.54 30.58
C ARG A 419 17.85 13.67 29.73
N LEU A 420 17.30 12.75 28.92
CA LEU A 420 18.07 11.87 28.05
C LEU A 420 18.91 12.66 27.05
N LEU A 421 18.33 13.68 26.43
CA LEU A 421 19.04 14.55 25.49
C LEU A 421 20.14 15.39 26.17
N LYS A 422 19.93 15.85 27.42
CA LYS A 422 20.97 16.54 28.20
C LYS A 422 22.14 15.60 28.52
N ILE A 423 21.88 14.37 28.92
CA ILE A 423 22.92 13.35 29.18
C ILE A 423 23.79 13.15 27.93
N CYS A 424 23.18 13.05 26.74
CA CYS A 424 23.92 12.91 25.48
C CYS A 424 24.80 14.17 25.17
N GLU A 425 24.27 15.35 25.43
CA GLU A 425 24.98 16.61 25.14
C GLU A 425 26.18 16.83 26.05
N THR A 426 26.05 16.50 27.33
CA THR A 426 27.11 16.61 28.33
C THR A 426 28.06 15.42 28.32
N ASN A 427 27.80 14.39 27.51
CA ASN A 427 28.51 13.12 27.54
C ASN A 427 28.57 12.50 28.95
N GLU A 428 27.56 12.79 29.76
CA GLU A 428 27.44 12.24 31.11
C GLU A 428 27.34 10.72 31.02
N MET A 429 28.03 10.01 31.88
CA MET A 429 28.09 8.55 31.90
C MET A 429 28.64 7.90 30.62
N GLY A 430 29.29 8.66 29.72
CA GLY A 430 29.82 8.15 28.45
C GLY A 430 28.78 7.89 27.38
N PHE A 431 27.55 8.38 27.54
CA PHE A 431 26.51 8.25 26.55
C PHE A 431 26.63 9.25 25.41
N ASN A 432 26.57 8.75 24.19
CA ASN A 432 26.17 9.50 23.01
C ASN A 432 24.75 9.06 22.60
N LEU A 433 24.19 9.68 21.58
CA LEU A 433 22.82 9.40 21.14
C LEU A 433 22.64 7.95 20.67
N ASP A 434 23.67 7.34 20.07
CA ASP A 434 23.62 5.97 19.57
C ASP A 434 23.62 4.97 20.71
N SER A 435 24.55 5.10 21.63
CA SER A 435 24.65 4.21 22.81
C SER A 435 23.42 4.33 23.71
N LEU A 436 22.91 5.54 23.90
CA LEU A 436 21.71 5.75 24.71
C LEU A 436 20.46 5.14 24.05
N SER A 437 20.30 5.25 22.73
CA SER A 437 19.17 4.62 22.03
C SER A 437 19.24 3.10 22.10
N ILE A 438 20.41 2.49 21.99
CA ILE A 438 20.58 1.04 22.15
C ILE A 438 20.25 0.60 23.58
N VAL A 439 20.75 1.30 24.61
CA VAL A 439 20.46 0.99 26.01
C VAL A 439 18.97 1.16 26.32
N SER A 440 18.34 2.21 25.85
CA SER A 440 16.91 2.45 26.08
C SER A 440 16.05 1.37 25.45
N VAL A 441 16.28 0.99 24.18
CA VAL A 441 15.54 -0.07 23.50
C VAL A 441 15.82 -1.43 24.17
N TYR A 442 17.06 -1.70 24.60
CA TYR A 442 17.35 -2.90 25.39
C TYR A 442 16.46 -2.99 26.63
N LEU A 443 16.30 -1.89 27.38
CA LEU A 443 15.46 -1.87 28.59
C LEU A 443 13.96 -2.01 28.26
N TYR A 444 13.48 -1.43 27.17
CA TYR A 444 12.12 -1.66 26.69
C TYR A 444 11.87 -3.16 26.44
N LEU A 445 12.79 -3.84 25.74
CA LEU A 445 12.68 -5.28 25.49
C LEU A 445 12.69 -6.10 26.78
N VAL A 446 13.59 -5.76 27.72
CA VAL A 446 13.64 -6.41 29.04
C VAL A 446 12.34 -6.24 29.81
N PHE A 447 11.73 -5.03 29.78
CA PHE A 447 10.48 -4.77 30.47
C PHE A 447 9.27 -5.41 29.79
N PHE A 448 9.21 -5.45 28.46
CA PHE A 448 8.13 -6.09 27.73
C PHE A 448 8.11 -7.60 27.88
N PHE A 449 9.27 -8.23 27.92
CA PHE A 449 9.42 -9.69 27.92
C PHE A 449 9.87 -10.27 29.28
N ASP A 450 9.81 -9.48 30.36
CA ASP A 450 10.25 -9.90 31.70
C ASP A 450 11.64 -10.59 31.69
N ASN A 451 12.54 -10.11 30.82
CA ASN A 451 13.88 -10.67 30.60
C ASN A 451 13.91 -12.11 30.04
N ASP A 452 12.83 -12.57 29.41
CA ASP A 452 12.83 -13.83 28.66
C ASP A 452 13.65 -13.71 27.37
N LEU A 453 14.87 -14.25 27.39
CA LEU A 453 15.81 -14.15 26.27
C LEU A 453 15.28 -14.81 24.99
N HIS A 454 14.51 -15.91 25.12
CA HIS A 454 13.97 -16.62 23.96
C HIS A 454 12.89 -15.78 23.26
N GLU A 455 11.99 -15.17 24.02
CA GLU A 455 10.95 -14.32 23.48
C GLU A 455 11.53 -13.03 22.87
N ILE A 456 12.55 -12.42 23.53
CA ILE A 456 13.24 -11.23 22.98
C ILE A 456 13.90 -11.56 21.63
N ILE A 457 14.61 -12.70 21.55
CA ILE A 457 15.26 -13.11 20.29
C ILE A 457 14.21 -13.38 19.22
N SER A 458 13.13 -14.09 19.54
CA SER A 458 12.02 -14.37 18.62
C SER A 458 11.40 -13.07 18.08
N PHE A 459 11.17 -12.09 18.94
CA PHE A 459 10.72 -10.75 18.52
C PHE A 459 11.71 -10.09 17.56
N LEU A 460 12.99 -10.02 17.96
CA LEU A 460 14.04 -9.38 17.17
C LEU A 460 14.27 -10.08 15.82
N GLU A 461 13.99 -11.37 15.69
CA GLU A 461 14.03 -12.10 14.43
C GLU A 461 12.92 -11.68 13.46
N THR A 462 11.77 -11.22 13.97
CA THR A 462 10.68 -10.74 13.14
C THR A 462 10.89 -9.32 12.65
N VAL A 463 11.48 -8.42 13.46
CA VAL A 463 11.62 -7.00 13.16
C VAL A 463 12.98 -6.60 12.61
N SER A 464 14.01 -7.44 12.81
CA SER A 464 15.38 -7.15 12.35
C SER A 464 15.59 -7.63 10.90
N PRO A 465 16.23 -6.83 10.04
CA PRO A 465 16.55 -7.27 8.68
C PRO A 465 17.52 -8.47 8.69
N LYS A 466 17.29 -9.41 7.77
CA LYS A 466 18.24 -10.50 7.48
C LYS A 466 19.41 -9.92 6.68
N ARG A 467 20.39 -9.35 7.36
CA ARG A 467 21.61 -8.86 6.72
C ARG A 467 22.66 -9.98 6.69
N ASN A 468 23.17 -10.27 5.50
CA ASN A 468 24.36 -11.12 5.29
C ASN A 468 25.61 -10.28 5.59
N ASP A 469 25.93 -10.05 6.86
CA ASP A 469 27.05 -9.20 7.24
C ASP A 469 28.29 -10.01 7.61
N LYS A 470 29.26 -9.98 6.70
CA LYS A 470 30.66 -10.37 6.95
C LYS A 470 31.54 -9.16 7.36
N ASN A 471 30.96 -8.04 7.80
CA ASN A 471 31.75 -6.86 8.19
C ASN A 471 32.33 -7.03 9.60
N ASN A 472 33.67 -7.06 9.69
CA ASN A 472 34.41 -7.15 10.95
C ASN A 472 34.20 -5.92 11.88
N ASP A 473 33.88 -4.75 11.32
CA ASP A 473 33.66 -3.52 12.08
C ASP A 473 32.44 -3.61 13.02
N ILE A 474 31.40 -4.32 12.62
CA ILE A 474 30.18 -4.47 13.41
C ILE A 474 30.41 -5.30 14.69
N ASN A 475 31.36 -6.23 14.68
CA ASN A 475 31.64 -7.05 15.86
C ASN A 475 32.35 -6.23 16.97
N SER A 476 33.08 -5.16 16.61
CA SER A 476 33.65 -4.23 17.58
C SER A 476 32.56 -3.42 18.26
N ASP A 477 31.63 -2.87 17.48
CA ASP A 477 30.50 -2.08 17.97
C ASP A 477 29.60 -2.86 18.91
N VAL A 478 29.25 -4.11 18.54
CA VAL A 478 28.44 -5.00 19.40
C VAL A 478 29.10 -5.23 20.77
N LYS A 479 30.42 -5.44 20.81
CA LYS A 479 31.15 -5.63 22.08
C LYS A 479 31.20 -4.34 22.91
N GLU A 480 31.34 -3.19 22.25
CA GLU A 480 31.33 -1.90 22.92
C GLU A 480 29.95 -1.63 23.54
N TYR A 481 28.87 -1.75 22.76
CA TYR A 481 27.52 -1.56 23.27
C TYR A 481 27.12 -2.57 24.34
N GLN A 482 27.61 -3.80 24.26
CA GLN A 482 27.40 -4.77 25.34
C GLN A 482 28.00 -4.31 26.66
N LYS A 483 29.23 -3.77 26.67
CA LYS A 483 29.85 -3.21 27.87
C LYS A 483 29.08 -2.00 28.42
N ILE A 484 28.60 -1.13 27.53
CA ILE A 484 27.80 0.02 27.91
C ILE A 484 26.48 -0.41 28.55
N ILE A 485 25.79 -1.42 27.99
CA ILE A 485 24.58 -1.98 28.57
C ILE A 485 24.86 -2.56 29.96
N GLU A 486 25.91 -3.38 30.12
CA GLU A 486 26.27 -4.01 31.39
C GLU A 486 26.59 -2.98 32.49
N ALA A 487 27.22 -1.87 32.11
CA ALA A 487 27.52 -0.78 33.05
C ALA A 487 26.27 0.03 33.45
N ASN A 488 25.27 0.16 32.57
CA ASN A 488 24.19 1.15 32.70
C ASN A 488 22.76 0.56 32.72
N CYS A 489 22.59 -0.78 32.69
CA CYS A 489 21.26 -1.40 32.63
C CYS A 489 20.41 -1.21 33.91
N ASN A 490 21.01 -0.74 35.01
CA ASN A 490 20.35 -0.51 36.30
C ASN A 490 19.97 0.96 36.52
N GLU A 491 20.06 1.82 35.50
CA GLU A 491 19.77 3.24 35.64
C GLU A 491 18.34 3.51 36.09
N LYS A 492 18.21 4.15 37.23
CA LYS A 492 16.93 4.37 37.91
C LYS A 492 15.94 5.21 37.10
N PHE A 493 16.42 6.05 36.20
CA PHE A 493 15.52 6.93 35.44
C PHE A 493 14.63 6.20 34.43
N PHE A 494 15.01 5.01 33.93
CA PHE A 494 14.14 4.19 33.08
C PHE A 494 13.09 3.38 33.86
N LEU A 495 13.25 3.24 35.17
CA LEU A 495 12.34 2.40 35.97
C LEU A 495 10.88 2.92 35.97
N CYS A 496 10.68 4.21 35.69
CA CYS A 496 9.33 4.78 35.57
C CYS A 496 8.51 4.17 34.42
N LEU A 497 9.16 3.62 33.39
CA LEU A 497 8.49 2.93 32.26
C LEU A 497 8.03 1.51 32.62
N LYS A 498 8.60 0.88 33.63
CA LYS A 498 8.32 -0.51 33.97
C LYS A 498 6.84 -0.77 34.30
N ASN A 499 6.22 0.10 35.10
CA ASN A 499 4.83 -0.08 35.51
C ASN A 499 3.84 0.15 34.35
N PRO A 500 3.93 1.23 33.54
CA PRO A 500 3.08 1.39 32.36
C PRO A 500 3.21 0.23 31.35
N ILE A 501 4.44 -0.25 31.09
CA ILE A 501 4.66 -1.40 30.20
C ILE A 501 4.03 -2.66 30.76
N LYS A 502 4.17 -2.93 32.06
CA LYS A 502 3.53 -4.08 32.69
C LYS A 502 2.00 -3.99 32.64
N SER A 503 1.43 -2.81 32.80
CA SER A 503 -0.02 -2.60 32.68
C SER A 503 -0.52 -2.93 31.27
N LEU A 504 0.19 -2.46 30.24
CA LEU A 504 -0.12 -2.79 28.83
C LEU A 504 0.00 -4.29 28.58
N ASN A 505 1.09 -4.95 29.02
CA ASN A 505 1.28 -6.40 28.87
C ASN A 505 0.12 -7.19 29.48
N ASN A 506 -0.27 -6.86 30.69
CA ASN A 506 -1.41 -7.52 31.37
C ASN A 506 -2.70 -7.39 30.56
N LYS A 507 -2.96 -6.21 30.01
CA LYS A 507 -4.16 -5.98 29.15
C LYS A 507 -4.06 -6.72 27.83
N MET A 508 -2.87 -6.81 27.19
CA MET A 508 -2.69 -7.59 25.97
C MET A 508 -2.99 -9.07 26.19
N LEU A 509 -2.57 -9.64 27.33
CA LEU A 509 -2.88 -11.02 27.71
C LEU A 509 -4.38 -11.25 27.94
N LEU A 510 -5.06 -10.31 28.62
CA LEU A 510 -6.51 -10.37 28.82
C LEU A 510 -7.30 -10.33 27.52
N ASN A 511 -6.84 -9.56 26.54
CA ASN A 511 -7.47 -9.43 25.22
C ASN A 511 -7.18 -10.62 24.28
N LYS A 512 -6.41 -11.63 24.73
CA LYS A 512 -6.11 -12.85 23.98
C LYS A 512 -5.54 -12.57 22.57
N LEU A 513 -4.68 -11.56 22.47
CA LEU A 513 -4.03 -11.23 21.19
C LEU A 513 -3.12 -12.36 20.71
N THR A 514 -2.96 -12.51 19.41
CA THR A 514 -1.98 -13.42 18.84
C THR A 514 -0.56 -12.93 19.12
N LYS A 515 0.43 -13.82 19.06
CA LYS A 515 1.84 -13.47 19.22
C LYS A 515 2.29 -12.38 18.24
N GLN A 516 1.81 -12.46 17.01
CA GLN A 516 2.12 -11.46 15.97
C GLN A 516 1.54 -10.08 16.28
N GLN A 517 0.31 -10.02 16.80
CA GLN A 517 -0.31 -8.77 17.25
C GLN A 517 0.46 -8.16 18.44
N HIS A 518 0.87 -8.97 19.42
CA HIS A 518 1.74 -8.54 20.52
C HIS A 518 3.01 -7.90 19.99
N TYR A 519 3.71 -8.58 19.09
CA TYR A 519 4.96 -8.09 18.51
C TYR A 519 4.76 -6.78 17.72
N SER A 520 3.68 -6.66 16.97
CA SER A 520 3.35 -5.43 16.23
C SER A 520 3.12 -4.23 17.14
N ILE A 521 2.44 -4.43 18.29
CA ILE A 521 2.22 -3.36 19.27
C ILE A 521 3.54 -2.96 19.93
N ILE A 522 4.36 -3.93 20.35
CA ILE A 522 5.67 -3.69 20.97
C ILE A 522 6.59 -2.91 20.01
N ASP A 523 6.67 -3.34 18.75
CA ASP A 523 7.43 -2.65 17.71
C ASP A 523 6.94 -1.22 17.52
N SER A 524 5.62 -0.99 17.49
CA SER A 524 5.04 0.33 17.37
C SER A 524 5.39 1.25 18.54
N ILE A 525 5.44 0.74 19.77
CA ILE A 525 5.84 1.51 20.95
C ILE A 525 7.32 1.85 20.92
N ILE A 526 8.17 0.89 20.58
CA ILE A 526 9.63 1.11 20.47
C ILE A 526 9.92 2.09 19.32
N HIS A 527 9.21 1.97 18.20
CA HIS A 527 9.32 2.94 17.11
C HIS A 527 9.02 4.38 17.57
N VAL A 528 7.95 4.57 18.31
CA VAL A 528 7.53 5.88 18.83
C VAL A 528 8.52 6.41 19.87
N HIS A 529 9.14 5.54 20.69
CA HIS A 529 10.26 5.90 21.56
C HIS A 529 11.46 6.41 20.76
N ASN A 530 11.90 5.65 19.76
CA ASN A 530 13.00 6.04 18.88
C ASN A 530 12.70 7.36 18.15
N ASN A 531 11.49 7.56 17.66
CA ASN A 531 11.07 8.82 17.06
C ASN A 531 11.25 10.02 18.00
N ARG A 532 10.95 9.88 19.30
CA ARG A 532 11.16 10.93 20.30
C ARG A 532 12.64 11.20 20.55
N LEU A 533 13.44 10.15 20.65
CA LEU A 533 14.85 10.26 21.03
C LEU A 533 15.75 10.68 19.85
N ILE A 534 15.72 9.91 18.77
CA ILE A 534 16.62 10.07 17.61
C ILE A 534 15.99 10.77 16.41
N GLY A 535 14.66 10.99 16.41
CA GLY A 535 13.94 11.59 15.30
C GLY A 535 13.48 10.56 14.25
N ILE A 536 13.28 11.02 13.01
CA ILE A 536 12.76 10.19 11.91
C ILE A 536 13.94 9.54 11.20
N ASP A 537 14.41 8.39 11.70
CA ASP A 537 15.53 7.64 11.11
C ASP A 537 15.26 6.11 11.16
N ARG A 538 14.61 5.59 10.14
CA ARG A 538 14.26 4.17 10.02
C ARG A 538 15.47 3.25 9.85
N GLU A 539 16.54 3.71 9.24
CA GLU A 539 17.75 2.89 9.07
C GLU A 539 18.48 2.73 10.40
N LYS A 540 18.48 3.77 11.21
CA LYS A 540 19.04 3.72 12.57
C LYS A 540 18.22 2.79 13.50
N GLU A 541 16.89 2.81 13.40
CA GLU A 541 16.03 1.88 14.14
C GLU A 541 16.35 0.42 13.79
N LYS A 542 16.47 0.11 12.49
CA LYS A 542 16.86 -1.23 12.02
C LYS A 542 18.24 -1.65 12.52
N TYR A 543 19.18 -0.71 12.56
CA TYR A 543 20.53 -0.95 13.09
C TYR A 543 20.49 -1.28 14.59
N ILE A 544 19.71 -0.55 15.39
CA ILE A 544 19.51 -0.81 16.82
C ILE A 544 18.99 -2.24 17.04
N TYR A 545 17.95 -2.66 16.33
CA TYR A 545 17.42 -4.02 16.43
C TYR A 545 18.45 -5.08 16.04
N PHE A 546 19.22 -4.83 14.99
CA PHE A 546 20.27 -5.72 14.54
C PHE A 546 21.38 -5.91 15.61
N VAL A 547 21.85 -4.83 16.21
CA VAL A 547 22.86 -4.86 17.28
C VAL A 547 22.33 -5.60 18.50
N LEU A 548 21.12 -5.27 18.95
CA LEU A 548 20.50 -5.90 20.12
C LEU A 548 20.27 -7.40 19.89
N ARG A 549 19.85 -7.81 18.70
CA ARG A 549 19.71 -9.23 18.37
C ARG A 549 21.02 -9.99 18.59
N ARG A 550 22.15 -9.45 18.14
CA ARG A 550 23.47 -10.06 18.36
C ARG A 550 23.86 -10.11 19.84
N ILE A 551 23.58 -9.05 20.58
CA ILE A 551 23.86 -9.01 22.03
C ILE A 551 23.03 -10.06 22.77
N PHE A 552 21.74 -10.19 22.49
CA PHE A 552 20.88 -11.18 23.16
C PHE A 552 21.25 -12.61 22.77
N ILE A 553 21.59 -12.91 21.52
CA ILE A 553 22.10 -14.21 21.08
C ILE A 553 23.41 -14.54 21.81
N SER A 554 24.34 -13.61 21.96
CA SER A 554 25.60 -13.86 22.68
C SER A 554 25.37 -14.23 24.14
N LYS A 555 24.35 -13.68 24.80
CA LYS A 555 23.97 -14.00 26.18
C LYS A 555 23.42 -15.41 26.35
N THR A 556 22.85 -16.03 25.32
CA THR A 556 22.39 -17.44 25.39
C THR A 556 23.54 -18.44 25.32
N HIS A 557 24.70 -18.07 24.79
CA HIS A 557 25.89 -18.94 24.70
C HIS A 557 26.81 -18.85 25.93
N ILE A 558 26.53 -17.92 26.85
CA ILE A 558 27.33 -17.75 28.10
C ILE A 558 26.75 -18.59 29.25
N LYS A 559 25.65 -19.29 29.07
CA LYS A 559 25.11 -20.29 29.99
C LYS A 559 25.57 -21.68 29.55
#